data_fefae2120ed71fe9de44f975ca9612b0
#
_entry.id   fefae2120ed71fe9de44f975ca9612b0
#
_cell.length_a   1.000
_cell.length_b   1.000
_cell.length_c   1.000
_cell.angle_alpha   90.00
_cell.angle_beta   90.00
_cell.angle_gamma   90.00
#
_symmetry.space_group_name_H-M   'P 1'
#
loop_
_entity.id
_entity.type
_entity.pdbx_description
1 polymer ?
#
loop_
_entity_poly.entity_id
_entity_poly.type
_entity_poly.pdbx_seq_one_letter_code
_entity_poly.pdbx_strand_id
1 'polypeptide(L)'
;MYGSATDLVLTFGHGVHRFTLDPTLGEFIHTQGPVKLPAKPKHIYSCNEGNYSLWDDAMRAAVDAFKHQDPPYAARYVGSMVSDVHRTLLYGGIFLYPADRKSKIGKLRVLYEGFPMAKIVEDAGGIATTGLFQGKIQRVLDLHPSNVHDRCPIILGTPSDVQRVLDVYAQVISKAATDPKPKELALA
;
A
#
# COMPACT_ATOMS: atom_id res chain seq x y z
N MET A 1 8.12 -7.56 -13.84
CA MET A 1 8.64 -6.23 -14.24
C MET A 1 9.54 -6.39 -15.44
N TYR A 2 9.40 -5.52 -16.42
CA TYR A 2 10.22 -5.48 -17.63
C TYR A 2 11.26 -4.36 -17.52
N GLY A 3 12.40 -4.51 -18.14
CA GLY A 3 13.53 -3.57 -18.09
C GLY A 3 14.82 -4.37 -18.25
N SER A 4 15.81 -4.11 -17.40
CA SER A 4 17.06 -4.90 -17.37
C SER A 4 16.86 -6.35 -16.90
N ALA A 5 15.74 -6.63 -16.21
CA ALA A 5 15.37 -7.98 -15.76
C ALA A 5 13.83 -8.14 -15.81
N THR A 6 13.38 -9.38 -15.92
CA THR A 6 11.96 -9.77 -15.76
C THR A 6 11.85 -10.65 -14.53
N ASP A 7 11.15 -10.16 -13.51
CA ASP A 7 10.94 -10.87 -12.25
C ASP A 7 9.50 -11.37 -12.13
N LEU A 8 9.34 -12.58 -11.64
CA LEU A 8 8.10 -13.18 -11.18
C LEU A 8 8.16 -13.31 -9.65
N VAL A 9 7.17 -12.78 -8.96
CA VAL A 9 7.01 -12.93 -7.51
C VAL A 9 5.72 -13.65 -7.23
N LEU A 10 5.76 -14.70 -6.42
CA LEU A 10 4.58 -15.48 -6.08
C LEU A 10 4.64 -16.03 -4.66
N THR A 11 3.47 -16.41 -4.13
CA THR A 11 3.33 -17.09 -2.86
C THR A 11 2.22 -18.14 -2.94
N PHE A 12 2.42 -19.26 -2.23
CA PHE A 12 1.41 -20.30 -1.99
C PHE A 12 1.02 -20.39 -0.51
N GLY A 13 1.31 -19.33 0.29
CA GLY A 13 1.04 -19.31 1.73
C GLY A 13 2.19 -19.79 2.61
N HIS A 14 3.28 -20.27 2.02
CA HIS A 14 4.47 -20.77 2.72
C HIS A 14 5.71 -19.87 2.54
N GLY A 15 5.48 -18.58 2.35
CA GLY A 15 6.49 -17.56 2.07
C GLY A 15 6.41 -17.05 0.64
N VAL A 16 7.10 -15.96 0.40
CA VAL A 16 7.17 -15.30 -0.90
C VAL A 16 8.42 -15.72 -1.62
N HIS A 17 8.32 -16.07 -2.89
CA HIS A 17 9.43 -16.50 -3.71
C HIS A 17 9.60 -15.61 -4.94
N ARG A 18 10.85 -15.31 -5.28
CA ARG A 18 11.22 -14.51 -6.44
C ARG A 18 11.96 -15.36 -7.45
N PHE A 19 11.57 -15.22 -8.70
CA PHE A 19 12.18 -15.86 -9.85
C PHE A 19 12.58 -14.77 -10.85
N THR A 20 13.73 -14.93 -11.49
CA THR A 20 14.18 -14.03 -12.54
C THR A 20 14.28 -14.80 -13.84
N LEU A 21 13.72 -14.24 -14.92
CA LEU A 21 13.82 -14.83 -16.24
C LEU A 21 15.27 -14.81 -16.72
N ASP A 22 15.83 -15.99 -17.03
CA ASP A 22 17.06 -16.09 -17.79
C ASP A 22 16.72 -16.09 -19.29
N PRO A 23 17.05 -15.02 -20.03
CA PRO A 23 16.70 -14.93 -21.44
C PRO A 23 17.45 -15.93 -22.33
N THR A 24 18.58 -16.47 -21.88
CA THR A 24 19.35 -17.46 -22.60
C THR A 24 18.70 -18.83 -22.55
N LEU A 25 18.16 -19.18 -21.38
CA LEU A 25 17.46 -20.44 -21.17
C LEU A 25 15.97 -20.37 -21.52
N GLY A 26 15.39 -19.15 -21.51
CA GLY A 26 13.96 -18.94 -21.67
C GLY A 26 13.13 -19.38 -20.44
N GLU A 27 13.77 -19.57 -19.28
CA GLU A 27 13.18 -20.10 -18.06
C GLU A 27 13.29 -19.14 -16.88
N PHE A 28 12.32 -19.22 -15.96
CA PHE A 28 12.37 -18.47 -14.70
C PHE A 28 13.19 -19.25 -13.65
N ILE A 29 14.32 -18.69 -13.28
CA ILE A 29 15.23 -19.25 -12.27
C ILE A 29 14.83 -18.72 -10.89
N HIS A 30 14.71 -19.62 -9.90
CA HIS A 30 14.47 -19.25 -8.50
C HIS A 30 15.69 -18.50 -7.95
N THR A 31 15.57 -17.20 -7.73
CA THR A 31 16.67 -16.34 -7.32
C THR A 31 16.63 -15.93 -5.85
N GLN A 32 15.45 -16.00 -5.21
CA GLN A 32 15.33 -15.63 -3.80
C GLN A 32 14.06 -16.24 -3.18
N GLY A 33 14.18 -16.77 -1.96
CA GLY A 33 13.06 -17.23 -1.15
C GLY A 33 13.50 -17.85 0.18
N PRO A 34 12.69 -17.74 1.24
CA PRO A 34 11.52 -16.84 1.32
C PRO A 34 11.91 -15.37 1.40
N VAL A 35 11.30 -14.54 0.57
CA VAL A 35 11.46 -13.08 0.63
C VAL A 35 10.72 -12.55 1.85
N LYS A 36 11.38 -11.72 2.63
CA LYS A 36 10.81 -11.00 3.78
C LYS A 36 11.03 -9.52 3.61
N LEU A 37 10.08 -8.72 4.11
CA LEU A 37 10.33 -7.29 4.26
C LEU A 37 11.56 -7.07 5.14
N PRO A 38 12.41 -6.09 4.82
CA PRO A 38 13.65 -5.86 5.58
C PRO A 38 13.36 -5.47 7.03
N ALA A 39 14.12 -6.05 7.97
CA ALA A 39 14.02 -5.68 9.39
C ALA A 39 14.40 -4.21 9.66
N LYS A 40 15.22 -3.63 8.79
CA LYS A 40 15.55 -2.19 8.76
C LYS A 40 15.07 -1.62 7.43
N PRO A 41 13.82 -1.18 7.35
CA PRO A 41 13.25 -0.65 6.12
C PRO A 41 13.90 0.67 5.73
N LYS A 42 14.00 0.94 4.44
CA LYS A 42 14.35 2.27 3.95
C LYS A 42 13.17 3.22 4.17
N HIS A 43 13.45 4.45 4.49
CA HIS A 43 12.48 5.52 4.59
C HIS A 43 12.00 5.91 3.20
N ILE A 44 11.04 5.18 2.67
CA ILE A 44 10.45 5.40 1.34
C ILE A 44 8.94 5.37 1.45
N TYR A 45 8.29 6.40 0.88
CA TYR A 45 6.85 6.36 0.63
C TYR A 45 6.57 6.45 -0.87
N SER A 46 5.50 5.80 -1.29
CA SER A 46 5.10 5.66 -2.69
C SER A 46 3.63 6.01 -2.84
N CYS A 47 3.31 7.17 -3.39
CA CYS A 47 1.96 7.60 -3.67
C CYS A 47 1.93 8.64 -4.80
N ASN A 48 0.76 8.81 -5.44
CA ASN A 48 0.57 9.87 -6.42
C ASN A 48 0.25 11.20 -5.73
N GLU A 49 1.27 11.97 -5.36
CA GLU A 49 1.09 13.28 -4.74
C GLU A 49 0.36 14.30 -5.63
N GLY A 50 0.23 14.06 -6.92
CA GLY A 50 -0.65 14.86 -7.78
C GLY A 50 -2.12 14.87 -7.33
N ASN A 51 -2.53 13.86 -6.54
CA ASN A 51 -3.85 13.78 -5.94
C ASN A 51 -3.92 14.36 -4.51
N TYR A 52 -2.85 14.96 -3.98
CA TYR A 52 -2.76 15.45 -2.61
C TYR A 52 -3.97 16.33 -2.20
N SER A 53 -4.37 17.26 -3.05
CA SER A 53 -5.51 18.14 -2.79
C SER A 53 -6.87 17.43 -2.75
N LEU A 54 -6.95 16.21 -3.27
CA LEU A 54 -8.17 15.39 -3.31
C LEU A 54 -8.31 14.48 -2.09
N TRP A 55 -7.21 14.22 -1.37
CA TRP A 55 -7.20 13.35 -0.19
C TRP A 55 -7.91 13.98 1.00
N ASP A 56 -8.32 13.15 1.94
CA ASP A 56 -8.81 13.59 3.24
C ASP A 56 -7.68 14.19 4.11
N ASP A 57 -8.06 14.85 5.19
CA ASP A 57 -7.10 15.51 6.07
C ASP A 57 -6.16 14.52 6.76
N ALA A 58 -6.62 13.31 7.08
CA ALA A 58 -5.83 12.29 7.72
C ALA A 58 -4.73 11.77 6.78
N MET A 59 -5.06 11.49 5.52
CA MET A 59 -4.08 11.04 4.54
C MET A 59 -3.04 12.12 4.24
N ARG A 60 -3.47 13.38 4.09
CA ARG A 60 -2.53 14.51 3.92
C ARG A 60 -1.58 14.61 5.10
N ALA A 61 -2.10 14.57 6.33
CA ALA A 61 -1.29 14.63 7.54
C ALA A 61 -0.32 13.45 7.66
N ALA A 62 -0.72 12.24 7.27
CA ALA A 62 0.14 11.07 7.27
C ALA A 62 1.30 11.22 6.28
N VAL A 63 1.04 11.67 5.05
CA VAL A 63 2.09 11.89 4.05
C VAL A 63 3.02 13.03 4.47
N ASP A 64 2.47 14.12 5.01
CA ASP A 64 3.28 15.24 5.53
C ASP A 64 4.17 14.80 6.70
N ALA A 65 3.70 13.91 7.56
CA ALA A 65 4.51 13.33 8.63
C ALA A 65 5.72 12.53 8.10
N PHE A 66 5.58 11.81 6.97
CA PHE A 66 6.71 11.17 6.32
C PHE A 66 7.70 12.17 5.71
N LYS A 67 7.20 13.27 5.16
CA LYS A 67 8.04 14.30 4.51
C LYS A 67 8.84 15.12 5.50
N HIS A 68 8.30 15.39 6.70
CA HIS A 68 8.87 16.34 7.66
C HIS A 68 9.57 15.69 8.85
N GLN A 69 9.61 14.34 8.94
CA GLN A 69 10.41 13.70 9.99
C GLN A 69 11.92 13.82 9.70
N ASP A 70 12.74 13.55 10.71
CA ASP A 70 14.21 13.52 10.61
C ASP A 70 14.75 12.09 10.86
N PRO A 71 15.44 11.46 9.90
CA PRO A 71 15.56 11.86 8.50
C PRO A 71 14.24 11.70 7.72
N PRO A 72 14.00 12.54 6.69
CA PRO A 72 12.76 12.48 5.92
C PRO A 72 12.68 11.24 5.04
N TYR A 73 11.44 10.81 4.74
CA TYR A 73 11.23 9.76 3.74
C TYR A 73 11.47 10.27 2.33
N ALA A 74 12.05 9.43 1.50
CA ALA A 74 12.18 9.69 0.07
C ALA A 74 10.90 9.31 -0.68
N ALA A 75 10.35 10.23 -1.43
CA ALA A 75 9.26 9.95 -2.37
C ALA A 75 9.78 9.09 -3.54
N ARG A 76 9.13 7.96 -3.78
CA ARG A 76 9.42 7.08 -4.93
C ARG A 76 8.10 6.54 -5.47
N TYR A 77 7.65 7.07 -6.58
CA TYR A 77 6.41 6.65 -7.22
C TYR A 77 6.62 6.49 -8.73
N VAL A 78 6.50 5.26 -9.21
CA VAL A 78 6.62 4.90 -10.64
C VAL A 78 5.28 5.10 -11.36
N GLY A 79 4.18 4.92 -10.64
CA GLY A 79 2.84 4.93 -11.21
C GLY A 79 2.41 3.57 -11.77
N SER A 80 3.24 2.55 -11.58
CA SER A 80 2.92 1.15 -11.79
C SER A 80 2.87 0.46 -10.43
N MET A 81 1.68 0.01 -10.00
CA MET A 81 1.52 -0.66 -8.71
C MET A 81 2.48 -1.85 -8.55
N VAL A 82 2.65 -2.65 -9.60
CA VAL A 82 3.57 -3.80 -9.57
C VAL A 82 5.00 -3.37 -9.27
N SER A 83 5.47 -2.29 -9.91
CA SER A 83 6.83 -1.78 -9.70
C SER A 83 7.01 -1.15 -8.32
N ASP A 84 6.00 -0.39 -7.87
CA ASP A 84 6.03 0.30 -6.59
C ASP A 84 5.96 -0.71 -5.42
N VAL A 85 5.10 -1.72 -5.51
CA VAL A 85 4.99 -2.78 -4.50
C VAL A 85 6.20 -3.69 -4.52
N HIS A 86 6.76 -4.05 -5.69
CA HIS A 86 7.98 -4.83 -5.77
C HIS A 86 9.16 -4.12 -5.09
N ARG A 87 9.32 -2.81 -5.30
CA ARG A 87 10.32 -2.02 -4.59
C ARG A 87 10.07 -2.02 -3.07
N THR A 88 8.81 -1.85 -2.64
CA THR A 88 8.43 -1.89 -1.22
C THR A 88 8.74 -3.26 -0.61
N LEU A 89 8.50 -4.34 -1.32
CA LEU A 89 8.84 -5.70 -0.89
C LEU A 89 10.36 -5.86 -0.64
N LEU A 90 11.20 -5.27 -1.49
CA LEU A 90 12.66 -5.43 -1.40
C LEU A 90 13.33 -4.45 -0.43
N TYR A 91 12.80 -3.24 -0.28
CA TYR A 91 13.44 -2.18 0.50
C TYR A 91 12.67 -1.78 1.75
N GLY A 92 11.46 -2.24 1.92
CA GLY A 92 10.54 -1.73 2.93
C GLY A 92 9.95 -0.38 2.54
N GLY A 93 9.39 0.32 3.52
CA GLY A 93 8.63 1.54 3.31
C GLY A 93 7.16 1.25 3.07
N ILE A 94 6.45 2.18 2.43
CA ILE A 94 5.00 2.14 2.31
C ILE A 94 4.53 2.52 0.90
N PHE A 95 3.52 1.82 0.40
CA PHE A 95 2.74 2.16 -0.80
C PHE A 95 1.34 2.60 -0.39
N LEU A 96 0.88 3.72 -0.93
CA LEU A 96 -0.37 4.39 -0.59
C LEU A 96 -1.16 4.68 -1.86
N TYR A 97 -2.36 4.14 -1.95
CA TYR A 97 -3.34 4.51 -2.96
C TYR A 97 -4.72 4.68 -2.30
N PRO A 98 -4.93 5.78 -1.55
CA PRO A 98 -6.15 6.02 -0.79
C PRO A 98 -7.34 6.29 -1.70
N ALA A 99 -8.54 6.20 -1.15
CA ALA A 99 -9.72 6.82 -1.73
C ALA A 99 -9.54 8.35 -1.74
N ASP A 100 -10.20 9.03 -2.65
CA ASP A 100 -10.16 10.48 -2.78
C ASP A 100 -11.52 11.03 -3.22
N ARG A 101 -11.66 12.36 -3.30
CA ARG A 101 -12.93 13.01 -3.67
C ARG A 101 -13.42 12.64 -5.08
N LYS A 102 -12.56 12.19 -6.00
CA LYS A 102 -12.93 11.71 -7.33
C LYS A 102 -13.20 10.21 -7.36
N SER A 103 -12.50 9.46 -6.54
CA SER A 103 -12.55 8.00 -6.49
C SER A 103 -12.90 7.54 -5.06
N LYS A 104 -14.12 7.81 -4.65
CA LYS A 104 -14.62 7.57 -3.28
C LYS A 104 -14.52 6.12 -2.82
N ILE A 105 -14.62 5.18 -3.74
CA ILE A 105 -14.47 3.74 -3.48
C ILE A 105 -13.06 3.22 -3.75
N GLY A 106 -12.08 4.11 -3.92
CA GLY A 106 -10.74 3.76 -4.36
C GLY A 106 -10.66 3.55 -5.88
N LYS A 107 -9.47 3.28 -6.39
CA LYS A 107 -9.22 3.10 -7.83
C LYS A 107 -8.79 1.68 -8.18
N LEU A 108 -8.08 1.01 -7.28
CA LEU A 108 -7.52 -0.31 -7.49
C LEU A 108 -8.59 -1.39 -7.34
N ARG A 109 -8.52 -2.45 -8.16
CA ARG A 109 -9.50 -3.53 -8.15
C ARG A 109 -9.18 -4.52 -7.04
N VAL A 110 -10.21 -4.97 -6.34
CA VAL A 110 -10.03 -5.86 -5.19
C VAL A 110 -9.41 -7.19 -5.61
N LEU A 111 -10.02 -7.88 -6.59
CA LEU A 111 -9.69 -9.28 -6.90
C LEU A 111 -8.34 -9.48 -7.58
N TYR A 112 -7.95 -8.60 -8.49
CA TYR A 112 -6.78 -8.83 -9.34
C TYR A 112 -5.67 -7.78 -9.20
N GLU A 113 -5.83 -6.81 -8.27
CA GLU A 113 -4.78 -5.87 -7.86
C GLU A 113 -4.63 -5.90 -6.34
N GLY A 114 -5.68 -5.63 -5.56
CA GLY A 114 -5.64 -5.54 -4.11
C GLY A 114 -5.24 -6.84 -3.44
N PHE A 115 -5.96 -7.92 -3.71
CA PHE A 115 -5.72 -9.22 -3.09
C PHE A 115 -4.34 -9.79 -3.40
N PRO A 116 -3.88 -9.86 -4.66
CA PRO A 116 -2.56 -10.40 -4.96
C PRO A 116 -1.44 -9.64 -4.25
N MET A 117 -1.49 -8.30 -4.28
CA MET A 117 -0.45 -7.47 -3.65
C MET A 117 -0.51 -7.55 -2.12
N ALA A 118 -1.72 -7.54 -1.54
CA ALA A 118 -1.89 -7.70 -0.10
C ALA A 118 -1.37 -9.05 0.38
N LYS A 119 -1.70 -10.14 -0.33
CA LYS A 119 -1.24 -11.48 0.01
C LYS A 119 0.28 -11.59 -0.02
N ILE A 120 0.94 -11.09 -1.06
CA ILE A 120 2.40 -11.10 -1.16
C ILE A 120 3.03 -10.29 -0.02
N VAL A 121 2.53 -9.07 0.24
CA VAL A 121 3.09 -8.20 1.28
C VAL A 121 2.91 -8.81 2.67
N GLU A 122 1.74 -9.38 2.98
CA GLU A 122 1.48 -10.01 4.28
C GLU A 122 2.31 -11.30 4.48
N ASP A 123 2.42 -12.15 3.47
CA ASP A 123 3.27 -13.35 3.54
C ASP A 123 4.78 -13.00 3.68
N ALA A 124 5.17 -11.81 3.25
CA ALA A 124 6.49 -11.26 3.48
C ALA A 124 6.65 -10.59 4.88
N GLY A 125 5.61 -10.56 5.70
CA GLY A 125 5.63 -9.99 7.05
C GLY A 125 5.19 -8.52 7.13
N GLY A 126 4.52 -8.01 6.10
CA GLY A 126 3.94 -6.67 6.06
C GLY A 126 2.49 -6.61 6.52
N ILE A 127 1.88 -5.44 6.33
CA ILE A 127 0.46 -5.19 6.57
C ILE A 127 -0.15 -4.60 5.29
N ALA A 128 -1.39 -5.01 5.01
CA ALA A 128 -2.20 -4.45 3.93
C ALA A 128 -3.61 -4.08 4.44
N THR A 129 -3.95 -2.80 4.36
CA THR A 129 -5.21 -2.24 4.86
C THR A 129 -5.85 -1.32 3.84
N THR A 130 -7.15 -1.10 3.98
CA THR A 130 -7.87 -0.09 3.17
C THR A 130 -7.64 1.34 3.68
N GLY A 131 -7.08 1.53 4.88
CA GLY A 131 -7.26 2.78 5.61
C GLY A 131 -8.73 2.98 5.96
N LEU A 132 -9.14 4.22 6.21
CA LEU A 132 -10.55 4.53 6.48
C LEU A 132 -11.37 4.41 5.17
N PHE A 133 -12.18 3.37 5.10
CA PHE A 133 -13.01 3.07 3.93
C PHE A 133 -14.39 2.61 4.37
N GLN A 134 -15.45 3.24 3.85
CA GLN A 134 -16.83 2.95 4.23
C GLN A 134 -17.04 2.97 5.77
N GLY A 135 -16.46 3.97 6.43
CA GLY A 135 -16.59 4.19 7.88
C GLY A 135 -15.77 3.26 8.78
N LYS A 136 -14.95 2.37 8.23
CA LYS A 136 -14.11 1.44 9.01
C LYS A 136 -12.73 1.26 8.41
N ILE A 137 -11.78 0.90 9.27
CA ILE A 137 -10.44 0.44 8.85
C ILE A 137 -10.48 -1.08 8.81
N GLN A 138 -10.08 -1.69 7.70
CA GLN A 138 -10.12 -3.13 7.54
C GLN A 138 -8.92 -3.65 6.74
N ARG A 139 -8.59 -4.90 6.96
CA ARG A 139 -7.58 -5.61 6.21
C ARG A 139 -8.06 -5.81 4.77
N VAL A 140 -7.18 -5.63 3.79
CA VAL A 140 -7.56 -5.78 2.37
C VAL A 140 -8.09 -7.19 2.07
N LEU A 141 -7.46 -8.23 2.63
CA LEU A 141 -7.86 -9.63 2.37
C LEU A 141 -9.21 -10.03 3.00
N ASP A 142 -9.77 -9.20 3.89
CA ASP A 142 -11.08 -9.44 4.51
C ASP A 142 -12.22 -8.74 3.74
N LEU A 143 -11.93 -8.11 2.60
CA LEU A 143 -12.95 -7.54 1.73
C LEU A 143 -13.76 -8.63 1.05
N HIS A 144 -15.06 -8.37 0.86
CA HIS A 144 -15.98 -9.28 0.18
C HIS A 144 -16.54 -8.60 -1.08
N PRO A 145 -15.78 -8.64 -2.19
CA PRO A 145 -16.25 -8.05 -3.44
C PRO A 145 -17.46 -8.82 -3.99
N SER A 146 -18.45 -8.09 -4.44
CA SER A 146 -19.66 -8.62 -5.10
C SER A 146 -19.51 -8.70 -6.61
N ASN A 147 -18.56 -7.93 -7.16
CA ASN A 147 -18.31 -7.86 -8.59
C ASN A 147 -16.81 -7.99 -8.88
N VAL A 148 -16.48 -8.55 -10.05
CA VAL A 148 -15.08 -8.74 -10.52
C VAL A 148 -14.29 -7.41 -10.52
N HIS A 149 -14.96 -6.30 -10.81
CA HIS A 149 -14.35 -4.99 -10.95
C HIS A 149 -14.51 -4.09 -9.70
N ASP A 150 -14.99 -4.65 -8.58
CA ASP A 150 -15.08 -3.91 -7.32
C ASP A 150 -13.71 -3.33 -6.94
N ARG A 151 -13.75 -2.14 -6.36
CA ARG A 151 -12.56 -1.33 -6.09
C ARG A 151 -12.40 -1.09 -4.60
N CYS A 152 -11.16 -0.83 -4.20
CA CYS A 152 -10.83 -0.42 -2.83
C CYS A 152 -9.64 0.54 -2.84
N PRO A 153 -9.48 1.35 -1.78
CA PRO A 153 -8.22 1.98 -1.47
C PRO A 153 -7.25 0.95 -0.89
N ILE A 154 -5.96 1.21 -1.02
CA ILE A 154 -4.90 0.31 -0.54
C ILE A 154 -3.79 1.11 0.13
N ILE A 155 -3.41 0.64 1.31
CA ILE A 155 -2.24 1.06 2.08
C ILE A 155 -1.52 -0.23 2.47
N LEU A 156 -0.28 -0.40 2.04
CA LEU A 156 0.49 -1.60 2.34
C LEU A 156 1.98 -1.32 2.46
N GLY A 157 2.66 -2.15 3.22
CA GLY A 157 4.11 -2.04 3.39
C GLY A 157 4.61 -2.53 4.75
N THR A 158 5.67 -1.92 5.22
CA THR A 158 6.27 -2.23 6.52
C THR A 158 5.28 -1.98 7.66
N PRO A 159 5.16 -2.89 8.63
CA PRO A 159 4.18 -2.75 9.72
C PRO A 159 4.26 -1.42 10.47
N SER A 160 5.48 -0.96 10.78
CA SER A 160 5.68 0.32 11.47
C SER A 160 5.16 1.51 10.67
N ASP A 161 5.35 1.52 9.36
CA ASP A 161 4.94 2.63 8.50
C ASP A 161 3.43 2.63 8.28
N VAL A 162 2.84 1.45 8.09
CA VAL A 162 1.38 1.31 7.98
C VAL A 162 0.72 1.72 9.29
N GLN A 163 1.25 1.28 10.45
CA GLN A 163 0.71 1.66 11.75
C GLN A 163 0.72 3.17 11.97
N ARG A 164 1.79 3.87 11.56
CA ARG A 164 1.84 5.34 11.65
C ARG A 164 0.70 6.02 10.88
N VAL A 165 0.35 5.52 9.70
CA VAL A 165 -0.81 6.04 8.95
C VAL A 165 -2.10 5.77 9.72
N LEU A 166 -2.27 4.57 10.27
CA LEU A 166 -3.45 4.21 11.06
C LEU A 166 -3.59 5.05 12.33
N ASP A 167 -2.48 5.37 12.99
CA ASP A 167 -2.46 6.24 14.18
C ASP A 167 -2.92 7.66 13.85
N VAL A 168 -2.51 8.19 12.68
CA VAL A 168 -2.99 9.50 12.21
C VAL A 168 -4.51 9.46 11.94
N TYR A 169 -5.02 8.41 11.31
CA TYR A 169 -6.46 8.23 11.13
C TYR A 169 -7.20 8.20 12.47
N ALA A 170 -6.70 7.43 13.43
CA ALA A 170 -7.29 7.35 14.77
C ALA A 170 -7.34 8.71 15.47
N GLN A 171 -6.27 9.50 15.38
CA GLN A 171 -6.20 10.85 15.94
C GLN A 171 -7.19 11.82 15.29
N VAL A 172 -7.33 11.77 13.96
CA VAL A 172 -8.27 12.63 13.24
C VAL A 172 -9.71 12.25 13.56
N ILE A 173 -10.03 10.95 13.61
CA ILE A 173 -11.37 10.46 13.98
C ILE A 173 -11.71 10.89 15.42
N SER A 174 -10.79 10.74 16.38
CA SER A 174 -11.03 11.11 17.77
C SER A 174 -11.25 12.62 17.93
N LYS A 175 -10.49 13.46 17.23
CA LYS A 175 -10.69 14.92 17.22
C LYS A 175 -12.04 15.32 16.62
N ALA A 176 -12.45 14.68 15.54
CA ALA A 176 -13.75 14.94 14.92
C ALA A 176 -14.93 14.57 15.82
N ALA A 177 -14.77 13.54 16.65
CA ALA A 177 -15.79 13.13 17.63
C ALA A 177 -15.94 14.12 18.80
N THR A 178 -14.90 14.91 19.09
CA THR A 178 -14.90 15.91 20.19
C THR A 178 -15.22 17.33 19.75
N ASP A 179 -15.19 17.63 18.44
CA ASP A 179 -15.48 18.97 17.89
C ASP A 179 -16.94 19.03 17.40
N PRO A 180 -17.83 19.88 18.00
CA PRO A 180 -19.24 19.93 17.64
C PRO A 180 -19.52 20.59 16.27
N LYS A 181 -18.53 21.01 15.51
CA LYS A 181 -18.70 21.49 14.13
C LYS A 181 -18.41 20.34 13.15
N PRO A 182 -19.41 19.82 12.42
CA PRO A 182 -19.20 18.81 11.42
C PRO A 182 -18.41 19.42 10.25
N LYS A 183 -17.08 19.31 10.27
CA LYS A 183 -16.30 19.34 9.04
C LYS A 183 -16.56 18.02 8.34
N GLU A 184 -16.99 18.10 7.09
CA GLU A 184 -17.27 16.95 6.23
C GLU A 184 -16.15 15.90 6.28
N LEU A 185 -16.26 14.94 7.20
CA LEU A 185 -15.50 13.68 7.21
C LEU A 185 -16.17 12.65 6.27
N ALA A 186 -17.07 13.12 5.43
CA ALA A 186 -17.81 12.28 4.51
C ALA A 186 -17.09 12.20 3.16
N LEU A 187 -16.12 11.30 3.08
CA LEU A 187 -15.99 10.48 1.88
C LEU A 187 -17.04 9.37 2.01
N ALA A 188 -18.29 9.73 1.80
CA ALA A 188 -19.39 8.79 1.69
C ALA A 188 -19.25 7.95 0.44
#